data_46ccf46131c419e68fef82a6ac3d1054
#
_entry.id   46ccf46131c419e68fef82a6ac3d1054
#
_cell.length_a   1.000
_cell.length_b   1.000
_cell.length_c   1.000
_cell.angle_alpha   90.00
_cell.angle_beta   90.00
_cell.angle_gamma   90.00
#
_symmetry.space_group_name_H-M   'P 1'
#
loop_
_entity.id
_entity.type
_entity.pdbx_description
1 polymer ?
#
loop_
_entity_poly.entity_id
_entity_poly.type
_entity_poly.pdbx_seq_one_letter_code
_entity_poly.pdbx_strand_id
1 'polypeptide(L)'
;MENAAYIGLSRQMTLRRELDIVANNVANADTTGFKVEQLMVSAEVGQRARNDAIRPSASFVLDNGVGRDFRQGSMAQTGRTLDFAIAGEGAFFTVRDGTNGEAYTRDGAFTTDPEGRLTTKQG
;
A
#
# COMPACT_ATOMS: atom_id res chain seq x y z
N MET A 1 -10.54 9.65 -33.65
CA MET A 1 -10.79 8.31 -33.06
C MET A 1 -9.61 7.81 -32.22
N GLU A 2 -8.37 8.17 -32.56
CA GLU A 2 -7.17 7.73 -31.79
C GLU A 2 -7.19 8.17 -30.31
N ASN A 3 -7.55 9.41 -30.02
CA ASN A 3 -7.58 9.91 -28.62
C ASN A 3 -8.52 9.10 -27.71
N ALA A 4 -9.67 8.67 -28.23
CA ALA A 4 -10.62 7.86 -27.44
C ALA A 4 -10.04 6.48 -27.10
N ALA A 5 -9.28 5.88 -28.02
CA ALA A 5 -8.58 4.62 -27.78
C ALA A 5 -7.49 4.76 -26.73
N TYR A 6 -6.70 5.84 -26.77
CA TYR A 6 -5.66 6.11 -25.76
C TYR A 6 -6.24 6.38 -24.38
N ILE A 7 -7.34 7.12 -24.29
CA ILE A 7 -8.06 7.36 -23.03
C ILE A 7 -8.60 6.02 -22.47
N GLY A 8 -9.20 5.20 -23.32
CA GLY A 8 -9.68 3.87 -22.94
C GLY A 8 -8.56 2.98 -22.43
N LEU A 9 -7.41 2.95 -23.13
CA LEU A 9 -6.24 2.18 -22.74
C LEU A 9 -5.66 2.66 -21.40
N SER A 10 -5.48 3.97 -21.22
CA SER A 10 -5.01 4.56 -19.97
C SER A 10 -5.90 4.15 -18.79
N ARG A 11 -7.23 4.22 -18.96
CA ARG A 11 -8.17 3.80 -17.94
C ARG A 11 -8.09 2.30 -17.64
N GLN A 12 -7.94 1.46 -18.67
CA GLN A 12 -7.77 0.01 -18.47
C GLN A 12 -6.50 -0.32 -17.70
N MET A 13 -5.38 0.34 -17.99
CA MET A 13 -4.13 0.15 -17.26
C MET A 13 -4.27 0.56 -15.78
N THR A 14 -4.92 1.67 -15.51
CA THR A 14 -5.19 2.14 -14.14
C THR A 14 -6.07 1.15 -13.38
N LEU A 15 -7.16 0.69 -13.99
CA LEU A 15 -8.07 -0.30 -13.37
C LEU A 15 -7.37 -1.63 -13.10
N ARG A 16 -6.50 -2.09 -14.01
CA ARG A 16 -5.71 -3.30 -13.78
C ARG A 16 -4.79 -3.15 -12.58
N ARG A 17 -4.10 -2.01 -12.47
CA ARG A 17 -3.24 -1.74 -11.32
C ARG A 17 -4.03 -1.63 -10.01
N GLU A 18 -5.23 -1.04 -10.05
CA GLU A 18 -6.12 -0.99 -8.89
C GLU A 18 -6.53 -2.40 -8.45
N LEU A 19 -6.86 -3.28 -9.39
CA LEU A 19 -7.16 -4.68 -9.11
C LEU A 19 -5.96 -5.41 -8.49
N ASP A 20 -4.75 -5.18 -8.98
CA ASP A 20 -3.54 -5.78 -8.42
C ASP A 20 -3.31 -5.33 -6.96
N ILE A 21 -3.55 -4.05 -6.66
CA ILE A 21 -3.47 -3.51 -5.29
C ILE A 21 -4.55 -4.11 -4.40
N VAL A 22 -5.79 -4.18 -4.87
CA VAL A 22 -6.89 -4.80 -4.12
C VAL A 22 -6.60 -6.27 -3.83
N ALA A 23 -6.10 -7.02 -4.83
CA ALA A 23 -5.70 -8.41 -4.64
C ALA A 23 -4.59 -8.57 -3.59
N ASN A 24 -3.58 -7.68 -3.61
CA ASN A 24 -2.53 -7.64 -2.60
C ASN A 24 -3.10 -7.34 -1.20
N ASN A 25 -3.98 -6.34 -1.08
CA ASN A 25 -4.63 -6.01 0.19
C ASN A 25 -5.46 -7.18 0.74
N VAL A 26 -6.22 -7.87 -0.12
CA VAL A 26 -7.02 -9.04 0.27
C VAL A 26 -6.11 -10.19 0.70
N ALA A 27 -5.05 -10.47 -0.05
CA ALA A 27 -4.09 -11.53 0.29
C ALA A 27 -3.41 -11.28 1.65
N ASN A 28 -3.29 -10.02 2.07
CA ASN A 28 -2.65 -9.63 3.32
C ASN A 28 -3.63 -9.16 4.40
N ALA A 29 -4.95 -9.40 4.22
CA ALA A 29 -5.96 -8.95 5.18
C ALA A 29 -5.74 -9.51 6.59
N ASP A 30 -5.23 -10.74 6.70
CA ASP A 30 -4.93 -11.41 7.98
C ASP A 30 -3.45 -11.28 8.39
N THR A 31 -2.64 -10.52 7.62
CA THR A 31 -1.23 -10.33 7.94
C THR A 31 -1.07 -9.28 9.03
N THR A 32 -0.47 -9.65 10.15
CA THR A 32 -0.22 -8.76 11.28
C THR A 32 0.68 -7.59 10.86
N GLY A 33 0.26 -6.37 11.19
CA GLY A 33 1.03 -5.17 10.87
C GLY A 33 0.99 -4.72 9.41
N PHE A 34 0.24 -5.40 8.54
CA PHE A 34 0.08 -4.97 7.16
C PHE A 34 -0.57 -3.58 7.06
N LYS A 35 -0.10 -2.79 6.14
CA LYS A 35 -0.63 -1.45 5.84
C LYS A 35 -1.27 -1.45 4.46
N VAL A 36 -2.58 -1.15 4.44
CA VAL A 36 -3.37 -1.12 3.23
C VAL A 36 -2.78 -0.15 2.21
N GLU A 37 -2.65 -0.60 0.99
CA GLU A 37 -2.18 0.19 -0.13
C GLU A 37 -3.36 0.73 -0.93
N GLN A 38 -3.23 1.96 -1.41
CA GLN A 38 -4.24 2.65 -2.22
C GLN A 38 -3.58 3.28 -3.43
N LEU A 39 -4.20 3.15 -4.59
CA LEU A 39 -3.73 3.81 -5.80
C LEU A 39 -4.03 5.30 -5.72
N MET A 40 -3.00 6.11 -5.93
CA MET A 40 -3.13 7.57 -6.02
C MET A 40 -3.25 7.95 -7.48
N VAL A 41 -4.42 8.41 -7.86
CA VAL A 41 -4.70 8.84 -9.24
C VAL A 41 -5.05 10.32 -9.28
N SER A 42 -4.64 10.99 -10.35
CA SER A 42 -5.11 12.33 -10.67
C SER A 42 -5.67 12.39 -12.09
N ALA A 43 -6.65 13.22 -12.28
CA ALA A 43 -7.17 13.49 -13.62
C ALA A 43 -6.43 14.71 -14.20
N GLU A 44 -5.74 14.50 -15.31
CA GLU A 44 -5.21 15.61 -16.09
C GLU A 44 -6.22 16.03 -17.14
N VAL A 45 -6.74 17.23 -16.97
CA VAL A 45 -7.64 17.86 -17.97
C VAL A 45 -6.75 18.46 -19.05
N GLY A 46 -6.74 17.84 -20.24
CA GLY A 46 -6.01 18.38 -21.39
C GLY A 46 -6.38 19.86 -21.64
N GLN A 47 -5.38 20.69 -21.93
CA GLN A 47 -5.60 22.10 -22.25
C GLN A 47 -6.63 22.21 -23.36
N ARG A 48 -7.66 23.02 -23.13
CA ARG A 48 -8.65 23.36 -24.16
C ARG A 48 -7.89 23.98 -25.33
N ALA A 49 -7.86 23.31 -26.47
CA ALA A 49 -7.46 23.94 -27.70
C ALA A 49 -8.41 25.14 -27.93
N ARG A 50 -7.85 26.31 -28.19
CA ARG A 50 -8.53 27.59 -28.31
C ARG A 50 -9.33 27.69 -29.62
N ASN A 51 -10.16 26.72 -29.92
CA ASN A 51 -11.09 26.72 -31.04
C ASN A 51 -12.50 26.48 -30.50
N ASP A 52 -13.40 27.39 -30.77
CA ASP A 52 -14.83 27.47 -30.38
C ASP A 52 -15.71 26.26 -30.84
N ALA A 53 -15.16 25.13 -31.12
CA ALA A 53 -15.92 23.90 -31.36
C ALA A 53 -16.15 23.18 -30.06
N ILE A 54 -17.40 22.86 -29.75
CA ILE A 54 -17.88 22.03 -28.64
C ILE A 54 -17.24 20.61 -28.79
N ARG A 55 -15.99 20.47 -28.36
CA ARG A 55 -15.35 19.16 -28.21
C ARG A 55 -15.18 18.89 -26.73
N PRO A 56 -15.65 17.73 -26.22
CA PRO A 56 -15.41 17.38 -24.83
C PRO A 56 -13.90 17.34 -24.60
N SER A 57 -13.45 17.99 -23.52
CA SER A 57 -12.04 17.95 -23.11
C SER A 57 -11.67 16.51 -22.82
N ALA A 58 -10.62 16.00 -23.46
CA ALA A 58 -10.06 14.70 -23.13
C ALA A 58 -9.45 14.78 -21.73
N SER A 59 -9.85 13.89 -20.83
CA SER A 59 -9.27 13.77 -19.49
C SER A 59 -8.52 12.46 -19.43
N PHE A 60 -7.22 12.53 -19.13
CA PHE A 60 -6.37 11.36 -18.90
C PHE A 60 -6.28 11.10 -17.42
N VAL A 61 -6.22 9.82 -17.05
CA VAL A 61 -5.93 9.41 -15.68
C VAL A 61 -4.44 9.20 -15.57
N LEU A 62 -3.80 9.98 -14.68
CA LEU A 62 -2.40 9.81 -14.33
C LEU A 62 -2.28 8.99 -13.05
N ASP A 63 -1.43 8.00 -13.10
CA ASP A 63 -1.02 7.19 -11.96
C ASP A 63 0.12 7.92 -11.22
N ASN A 64 -0.16 8.36 -10.01
CA ASN A 64 0.79 9.05 -9.13
C ASN A 64 1.48 8.09 -8.14
N GLY A 65 1.29 6.78 -8.32
CA GLY A 65 1.89 5.76 -7.45
C GLY A 65 0.93 5.22 -6.41
N VAL A 66 1.51 4.56 -5.40
CA VAL A 66 0.77 3.90 -4.33
C VAL A 66 1.02 4.62 -3.01
N GLY A 67 -0.05 5.01 -2.34
CA GLY A 67 -0.02 5.49 -0.96
C GLY A 67 -0.31 4.36 0.01
N ARG A 68 0.31 4.40 1.20
CA ARG A 68 0.02 3.47 2.31
C ARG A 68 -0.76 4.16 3.40
N ASP A 69 -1.79 3.49 3.88
CA ASP A 69 -2.57 3.96 5.03
C ASP A 69 -1.89 3.50 6.33
N PHE A 70 -1.32 4.46 7.07
CA PHE A 70 -0.62 4.21 8.33
C PHE A 70 -1.55 4.25 9.56
N ARG A 71 -2.85 4.43 9.40
CA ARG A 71 -3.79 4.38 10.50
C ARG A 71 -3.69 3.05 11.25
N GLN A 72 -3.97 3.09 12.54
CA GLN A 72 -3.96 1.89 13.36
C GLN A 72 -5.18 1.01 13.06
N GLY A 73 -4.94 -0.28 12.83
CA GLY A 73 -5.98 -1.29 12.72
C GLY A 73 -6.47 -1.75 14.10
N SER A 74 -7.44 -2.68 14.08
CA SER A 74 -7.92 -3.33 15.30
C SER A 74 -6.83 -4.16 15.97
N MET A 75 -6.80 -4.15 17.29
CA MET A 75 -5.93 -5.01 18.09
C MET A 75 -6.73 -6.20 18.60
N ALA A 76 -6.19 -7.42 18.41
CA ALA A 76 -6.76 -8.65 18.93
C ALA A 76 -5.85 -9.23 20.02
N GLN A 77 -6.44 -9.69 21.11
CA GLN A 77 -5.68 -10.40 22.16
C GLN A 77 -5.50 -11.86 21.74
N THR A 78 -4.25 -12.29 21.58
CA THR A 78 -3.90 -13.64 21.13
C THR A 78 -3.65 -14.63 22.28
N GLY A 79 -3.37 -14.13 23.48
CA GLY A 79 -2.98 -14.92 24.64
C GLY A 79 -1.55 -15.48 24.58
N ARG A 80 -0.76 -15.17 23.55
CA ARG A 80 0.65 -15.57 23.46
C ARG A 80 1.54 -14.56 24.18
N THR A 81 2.54 -15.04 24.89
CA THR A 81 3.43 -14.20 25.73
C THR A 81 4.38 -13.33 24.93
N LEU A 82 4.66 -13.68 23.67
CA LEU A 82 5.60 -12.97 22.80
C LEU A 82 4.89 -12.16 21.69
N ASP A 83 3.58 -11.99 21.79
CA ASP A 83 2.84 -11.11 20.90
C ASP A 83 2.68 -9.72 21.53
N PHE A 84 3.17 -8.73 20.83
CA PHE A 84 3.12 -7.34 21.25
C PHE A 84 2.38 -6.49 20.22
N ALA A 85 1.60 -5.54 20.69
CA ALA A 85 0.96 -4.54 19.84
C ALA A 85 1.30 -3.15 20.35
N ILE A 86 1.66 -2.25 19.43
CA ILE A 86 1.89 -0.85 19.76
C ILE A 86 0.56 -0.12 19.64
N ALA A 87 0.10 0.49 20.73
CA ALA A 87 -1.05 1.39 20.70
C ALA A 87 -0.58 2.80 20.28
N GLY A 88 -1.21 3.36 19.27
CA GLY A 88 -0.91 4.68 18.77
C GLY A 88 -0.37 4.69 17.34
N GLU A 89 -0.42 5.85 16.71
CA GLU A 89 0.01 6.06 15.33
C GLU A 89 1.50 6.38 15.24
N GLY A 90 2.12 6.00 14.12
CA GLY A 90 3.49 6.42 13.78
C GLY A 90 4.63 5.70 14.50
N ALA A 91 4.38 4.79 15.44
CA ALA A 91 5.43 4.02 16.11
C ALA A 91 5.64 2.67 15.44
N PHE A 92 6.87 2.16 15.45
CA PHE A 92 7.27 0.87 14.86
C PHE A 92 8.25 0.17 15.79
N PHE A 93 8.28 -1.15 15.72
CA PHE A 93 9.38 -1.92 16.31
C PHE A 93 10.62 -1.77 15.44
N THR A 94 11.75 -1.50 16.05
CA THR A 94 13.04 -1.54 15.37
C THR A 94 13.62 -2.93 15.53
N VAL A 95 13.92 -3.57 14.42
CA VAL A 95 14.56 -4.88 14.37
C VAL A 95 15.90 -4.76 13.65
N ARG A 96 16.84 -5.62 14.02
CA ARG A 96 18.13 -5.67 13.34
C ARG A 96 18.00 -6.58 12.13
N ASP A 97 18.31 -6.06 10.95
CA ASP A 97 18.44 -6.89 9.75
C ASP A 97 19.76 -7.70 9.81
N GLY A 98 19.77 -8.91 9.24
CA GLY A 98 20.93 -9.81 9.22
C GLY A 98 22.20 -9.19 8.60
N THR A 99 22.08 -8.06 7.90
CA THR A 99 23.19 -7.27 7.33
C THR A 99 23.72 -6.17 8.26
N ASN A 100 23.36 -6.16 9.54
CA ASN A 100 23.65 -5.09 10.52
C ASN A 100 22.91 -3.77 10.28
N GLY A 101 21.88 -3.76 9.44
CA GLY A 101 20.98 -2.64 9.23
C GLY A 101 19.86 -2.60 10.28
N GLU A 102 19.18 -1.46 10.37
CA GLU A 102 17.93 -1.32 11.12
C GLU A 102 16.75 -1.40 10.17
N ALA A 103 15.78 -2.25 10.49
CA ALA A 103 14.52 -2.33 9.80
C ALA A 103 13.37 -2.01 10.75
N TYR A 104 12.27 -1.53 10.22
CA TYR A 104 11.11 -1.14 11.01
C TYR A 104 9.92 -2.01 10.67
N THR A 105 9.29 -2.58 11.68
CA THR A 105 8.09 -3.41 11.49
C THR A 105 6.97 -3.01 12.43
N ARG A 106 5.73 -3.26 12.03
CA ARG A 106 4.56 -3.17 12.90
C ARG A 106 4.08 -4.56 13.34
N ASP A 107 4.65 -5.62 12.75
CA ASP A 107 4.36 -6.98 13.18
C ASP A 107 5.02 -7.23 14.54
N GLY A 108 4.21 -7.49 15.55
CA GLY A 108 4.65 -7.78 16.91
C GLY A 108 4.54 -9.25 17.28
N ALA A 109 4.38 -10.14 16.31
CA ALA A 109 4.38 -11.58 16.55
C ALA A 109 5.82 -12.13 16.54
N PHE A 110 6.46 -12.08 17.71
CA PHE A 110 7.84 -12.52 17.86
C PHE A 110 7.96 -13.98 18.28
N THR A 111 9.13 -14.53 18.03
CA THR A 111 9.55 -15.88 18.48
C THR A 111 10.95 -15.79 19.07
N THR A 112 11.40 -16.84 19.76
CA THR A 112 12.78 -16.93 20.22
C THR A 112 13.56 -17.91 19.36
N ASP A 113 14.78 -17.56 19.00
CA ASP A 113 15.72 -18.47 18.35
C ASP A 113 16.34 -19.46 19.36
N PRO A 114 17.12 -20.45 18.89
CA PRO A 114 17.80 -21.40 19.77
C PRO A 114 18.78 -20.76 20.75
N GLU A 115 19.28 -19.57 20.42
CA GLU A 115 20.21 -18.77 21.24
C GLU A 115 19.47 -17.91 22.27
N GLY A 116 18.12 -17.95 22.28
CA GLY A 116 17.27 -17.20 23.21
C GLY A 116 17.05 -15.73 22.84
N ARG A 117 17.40 -15.32 21.63
CA ARG A 117 17.14 -13.95 21.12
C ARG A 117 15.73 -13.86 20.58
N LEU A 118 15.13 -12.68 20.73
CA LEU A 118 13.82 -12.38 20.17
C LEU A 118 13.96 -12.11 18.67
N THR A 119 13.23 -12.84 17.85
CA THR A 119 13.24 -12.70 16.38
C THR A 119 11.84 -12.53 15.83
N THR A 120 11.74 -11.99 14.63
CA THR A 120 10.48 -12.00 13.88
C THR A 120 10.19 -13.39 13.33
N LYS A 121 8.98 -13.63 12.81
CA LYS A 121 8.64 -14.92 12.17
C LYS A 121 9.47 -15.22 10.92
N GLN A 122 10.12 -14.22 10.39
CA GLN A 122 10.94 -14.31 9.17
C GLN A 122 12.45 -14.48 9.48
N GLY A 123 12.84 -14.42 10.72
CA GLY A 123 14.22 -14.53 11.23
C GLY A 123 14.81 -13.23 11.68
#